data_66d610e3fe777236954ebf49a6463156
#
_entry.id   66d610e3fe777236954ebf49a6463156
#
_cell.length_a   1.000
_cell.length_b   1.000
_cell.length_c   1.000
_cell.angle_alpha   90.00
_cell.angle_beta   90.00
_cell.angle_gamma   90.00
#
_symmetry.space_group_name_H-M   'P 1'
#
loop_
_entity.id
_entity.type
_entity.pdbx_description
1 polymer ?
#
loop_
_entity_poly.entity_id
_entity_poly.type
_entity_poly.pdbx_seq_one_letter_code
_entity_poly.pdbx_strand_id
1 'polypeptide(L)'
;SASSDVQALAQRITERVVHRYIAKRRRLPGRRAGYTQKANVGGHKIYLRTGEYEDGTVGEIFLDMHKEGAAFRSLMNCFAISVSLGLQHGVPLDEFVDAFVFTRFEPNGMVQGHDQIKMVTSVIDYVFRELAISYLGRDELAQVSSEDLSNTTMGAKVADPEYVGEEVVSETVYEADDRSSLPVHENPHLHPPSHGIQRSGEQM
;
A
#
# COMPACT_ATOMS: atom_id res chain seq x y z
N SER A 1 -13.25 -31.96 40.51
CA SER A 1 -12.13 -31.04 40.51
C SER A 1 -11.14 -31.29 39.38
N ALA A 2 -10.67 -32.54 39.17
CA ALA A 2 -9.67 -32.84 38.12
C ALA A 2 -10.17 -32.51 36.68
N SER A 3 -11.45 -32.69 36.38
CA SER A 3 -12.03 -32.36 35.06
C SER A 3 -12.07 -30.87 34.78
N SER A 4 -12.38 -30.04 35.78
CA SER A 4 -12.39 -28.58 35.65
C SER A 4 -11.00 -27.99 35.45
N ASP A 5 -9.99 -28.60 36.11
CA ASP A 5 -8.59 -28.15 36.02
C ASP A 5 -7.99 -28.45 34.62
N VAL A 6 -8.35 -29.62 34.05
CA VAL A 6 -7.95 -29.99 32.70
C VAL A 6 -8.60 -29.06 31.63
N GLN A 7 -9.89 -28.71 31.79
CA GLN A 7 -10.58 -27.81 30.91
C GLN A 7 -10.00 -26.37 30.96
N ALA A 8 -9.70 -25.87 32.16
CA ALA A 8 -9.06 -24.58 32.35
C ALA A 8 -7.64 -24.52 31.73
N LEU A 9 -6.87 -25.63 31.85
CA LEU A 9 -5.56 -25.77 31.25
C LEU A 9 -5.65 -25.80 29.72
N ALA A 10 -6.61 -26.54 29.16
CA ALA A 10 -6.86 -26.60 27.71
C ALA A 10 -7.25 -25.24 27.15
N GLN A 11 -8.11 -24.48 27.83
CA GLN A 11 -8.47 -23.11 27.41
C GLN A 11 -7.26 -22.18 27.42
N ARG A 12 -6.43 -22.19 28.46
CA ARG A 12 -5.19 -21.40 28.56
C ARG A 12 -4.19 -21.74 27.45
N ILE A 13 -4.06 -23.02 27.08
CA ILE A 13 -3.20 -23.46 25.98
C ILE A 13 -3.74 -22.97 24.67
N THR A 14 -5.06 -23.04 24.44
CA THR A 14 -5.72 -22.56 23.21
C THR A 14 -5.57 -21.05 23.05
N GLU A 15 -5.83 -20.27 24.09
CA GLU A 15 -5.62 -18.82 24.09
C GLU A 15 -4.15 -18.46 23.83
N ARG A 16 -3.20 -19.18 24.43
CA ARG A 16 -1.77 -18.94 24.22
C ARG A 16 -1.30 -19.27 22.80
N VAL A 17 -1.88 -20.29 22.20
CA VAL A 17 -1.62 -20.66 20.80
C VAL A 17 -2.18 -19.60 19.85
N VAL A 18 -3.42 -19.14 20.06
CA VAL A 18 -4.05 -18.08 19.26
C VAL A 18 -3.23 -16.79 19.34
N HIS A 19 -2.86 -16.30 20.52
CA HIS A 19 -2.01 -15.11 20.64
C HIS A 19 -0.63 -15.26 19.99
N ARG A 20 -0.06 -16.44 19.96
CA ARG A 20 1.23 -16.69 19.30
C ARG A 20 1.12 -16.68 17.77
N TYR A 21 -0.02 -17.11 17.21
CA TYR A 21 -0.29 -17.04 15.77
C TYR A 21 -0.55 -15.61 15.29
N ILE A 22 -1.30 -14.82 16.05
CA ILE A 22 -1.59 -13.41 15.73
C ILE A 22 -0.33 -12.54 15.80
N ALA A 23 0.63 -12.86 16.67
CA ALA A 23 1.88 -12.10 16.79
C ALA A 23 2.90 -12.39 15.69
N LYS A 24 2.76 -13.49 14.91
CA LYS A 24 3.72 -13.87 13.88
C LYS A 24 3.32 -13.28 12.53
N ARG A 25 4.16 -12.40 12.01
CA ARG A 25 3.96 -11.80 10.67
C ARG A 25 3.91 -12.88 9.58
N ARG A 26 2.80 -12.96 8.85
CA ARG A 26 2.63 -13.75 7.63
C ARG A 26 3.12 -12.93 6.45
N ARG A 27 4.31 -13.22 5.97
CA ARG A 27 4.86 -12.52 4.80
C ARG A 27 4.23 -13.04 3.51
N LEU A 28 3.96 -12.13 2.57
CA LEU A 28 3.53 -12.51 1.23
C LEU A 28 4.72 -13.09 0.43
N PRO A 29 4.43 -13.99 -0.54
CA PRO A 29 5.44 -14.45 -1.48
C PRO A 29 5.92 -13.31 -2.39
N GLY A 30 7.10 -13.46 -2.99
CA GLY A 30 7.66 -12.44 -3.88
C GLY A 30 6.79 -12.18 -5.11
N ARG A 31 6.16 -13.23 -5.68
CA ARG A 31 5.13 -13.12 -6.73
C ARG A 31 3.79 -13.44 -6.11
N ARG A 32 2.82 -12.55 -6.30
CA ARG A 32 1.48 -12.64 -5.70
C ARG A 32 0.42 -12.05 -6.60
N ALA A 33 -0.80 -12.52 -6.46
CA ALA A 33 -1.97 -11.93 -7.10
C ALA A 33 -2.36 -10.60 -6.44
N GLY A 34 -3.29 -9.92 -7.03
CA GLY A 34 -3.84 -8.64 -6.58
C GLY A 34 -4.39 -7.86 -7.76
N TYR A 35 -5.04 -6.73 -7.50
CA TYR A 35 -5.54 -5.84 -8.55
C TYR A 35 -5.01 -4.43 -8.39
N THR A 36 -5.18 -3.65 -9.43
CA THR A 36 -4.94 -2.21 -9.42
C THR A 36 -6.23 -1.50 -9.79
N GLN A 37 -6.74 -0.68 -8.87
CA GLN A 37 -7.89 0.19 -9.09
C GLN A 37 -7.42 1.62 -9.23
N LYS A 38 -7.71 2.24 -10.38
CA LYS A 38 -7.50 3.67 -10.63
C LYS A 38 -8.82 4.41 -10.39
N ALA A 39 -8.77 5.50 -9.64
CA ALA A 39 -9.90 6.40 -9.47
C ALA A 39 -9.45 7.85 -9.43
N ASN A 40 -10.40 8.77 -9.54
CA ASN A 40 -10.20 10.19 -9.34
C ASN A 40 -11.16 10.66 -8.24
N VAL A 41 -10.62 11.10 -7.12
CA VAL A 41 -11.37 11.57 -5.95
C VAL A 41 -11.22 13.09 -5.86
N GLY A 42 -12.32 13.83 -6.07
CA GLY A 42 -12.27 15.30 -6.00
C GLY A 42 -11.26 15.95 -6.95
N GLY A 43 -10.97 15.35 -8.11
CA GLY A 43 -9.97 15.82 -9.07
C GLY A 43 -8.55 15.26 -8.88
N HIS A 44 -8.32 14.43 -7.85
CA HIS A 44 -7.03 13.86 -7.51
C HIS A 44 -6.97 12.38 -7.90
N LYS A 45 -6.05 12.02 -8.79
CA LYS A 45 -5.87 10.63 -9.24
C LYS A 45 -5.23 9.80 -8.12
N ILE A 46 -5.84 8.65 -7.82
CA ILE A 46 -5.33 7.65 -6.90
C ILE A 46 -5.24 6.29 -7.59
N TYR A 47 -4.20 5.56 -7.30
CA TYR A 47 -4.04 4.16 -7.64
C TYR A 47 -3.94 3.35 -6.35
N LEU A 48 -4.91 2.49 -6.13
CA LEU A 48 -4.87 1.45 -5.10
C LEU A 48 -4.40 0.16 -5.76
N ARG A 49 -3.33 -0.42 -5.23
CA ARG A 49 -2.87 -1.77 -5.60
C ARG A 49 -2.93 -2.67 -4.38
N THR A 50 -3.33 -3.90 -4.58
CA THR A 50 -3.41 -4.91 -3.53
C THR A 50 -2.43 -6.03 -3.78
N GLY A 51 -2.06 -6.74 -2.73
CA GLY A 51 -1.35 -8.01 -2.81
C GLY A 51 -2.06 -9.05 -1.93
N GLU A 52 -2.30 -10.21 -2.51
CA GLU A 52 -3.10 -11.28 -1.92
C GLU A 52 -2.25 -12.48 -1.56
N TYR A 53 -2.69 -13.19 -0.54
CA TYR A 53 -2.22 -14.53 -0.27
C TYR A 53 -2.88 -15.55 -1.23
N GLU A 54 -2.39 -16.78 -1.23
CA GLU A 54 -2.93 -17.86 -2.08
C GLU A 54 -4.41 -18.18 -1.79
N ASP A 55 -4.88 -17.87 -0.60
CA ASP A 55 -6.28 -18.03 -0.18
C ASP A 55 -7.18 -16.84 -0.60
N GLY A 56 -6.66 -15.87 -1.34
CA GLY A 56 -7.40 -14.69 -1.81
C GLY A 56 -7.54 -13.58 -0.76
N THR A 57 -7.01 -13.77 0.45
CA THR A 57 -7.05 -12.71 1.46
C THR A 57 -6.03 -11.62 1.18
N VAL A 58 -6.41 -10.35 1.37
CA VAL A 58 -5.50 -9.21 1.20
C VAL A 58 -4.45 -9.20 2.32
N GLY A 59 -3.18 -9.03 1.94
CA GLY A 59 -2.07 -8.95 2.90
C GLY A 59 -1.25 -7.68 2.78
N GLU A 60 -1.45 -6.91 1.71
CA GLU A 60 -0.80 -5.60 1.55
C GLU A 60 -1.58 -4.70 0.61
N ILE A 61 -1.39 -3.40 0.79
CA ILE A 61 -1.89 -2.36 -0.09
C ILE A 61 -0.78 -1.38 -0.44
N PHE A 62 -0.90 -0.76 -1.60
CA PHE A 62 -0.07 0.34 -2.06
C PHE A 62 -0.97 1.48 -2.52
N LEU A 63 -0.64 2.70 -2.12
CA LEU A 63 -1.37 3.90 -2.50
C LEU A 63 -0.42 4.84 -3.23
N ASP A 64 -0.76 5.17 -4.46
CA ASP A 64 -0.02 6.14 -5.26
C ASP A 64 -0.96 7.26 -5.71
N MET A 65 -0.54 8.50 -5.48
CA MET A 65 -1.32 9.69 -5.80
C MET A 65 -0.53 10.63 -6.70
N HIS A 66 -1.17 11.08 -7.78
CA HIS A 66 -0.59 12.07 -8.68
C HIS A 66 -1.07 13.48 -8.33
N LYS A 67 -0.25 14.47 -8.62
CA LYS A 67 -0.50 15.91 -8.40
C LYS A 67 -0.55 16.36 -6.93
N GLU A 68 -0.14 15.49 -6.01
CA GLU A 68 -0.02 15.84 -4.61
C GLU A 68 1.40 16.27 -4.26
N GLY A 69 1.54 17.07 -3.20
CA GLY A 69 2.85 17.40 -2.64
C GLY A 69 3.61 16.15 -2.17
N ALA A 70 4.93 16.18 -2.25
CA ALA A 70 5.78 15.04 -1.90
C ALA A 70 5.53 14.54 -0.46
N ALA A 71 5.27 15.45 0.48
CA ALA A 71 4.99 15.13 1.88
C ALA A 71 3.71 14.31 2.03
N PHE A 72 2.62 14.70 1.36
CA PHE A 72 1.35 13.99 1.42
C PHE A 72 1.46 12.60 0.79
N ARG A 73 2.11 12.48 -0.38
CA ARG A 73 2.36 11.17 -1.01
C ARG A 73 3.17 10.25 -0.11
N SER A 74 4.21 10.77 0.55
CA SER A 74 5.02 10.01 1.49
C SER A 74 4.21 9.53 2.69
N LEU A 75 3.33 10.39 3.23
CA LEU A 75 2.44 10.04 4.34
C LEU A 75 1.46 8.93 3.94
N MET A 76 0.84 9.04 2.76
CA MET A 76 -0.06 8.00 2.25
C MET A 76 0.66 6.66 2.02
N ASN A 77 1.92 6.70 1.56
CA ASN A 77 2.73 5.50 1.45
C ASN A 77 3.05 4.89 2.83
N CYS A 78 3.43 5.69 3.82
CA CYS A 78 3.64 5.23 5.21
C CYS A 78 2.37 4.63 5.80
N PHE A 79 1.21 5.24 5.52
CA PHE A 79 -0.09 4.73 5.93
C PHE A 79 -0.37 3.35 5.31
N ALA A 80 -0.18 3.21 4.00
CA ALA A 80 -0.35 1.93 3.30
C ALA A 80 0.58 0.83 3.85
N ILE A 81 1.83 1.16 4.18
CA ILE A 81 2.77 0.25 4.84
C ILE A 81 2.24 -0.16 6.22
N SER A 82 1.70 0.76 7.00
CA SER A 82 1.17 0.49 8.34
C SER A 82 -0.03 -0.47 8.30
N VAL A 83 -0.97 -0.24 7.37
CA VAL A 83 -2.11 -1.13 7.12
C VAL A 83 -1.62 -2.51 6.68
N SER A 84 -0.69 -2.57 5.73
CA SER A 84 -0.10 -3.82 5.24
C SER A 84 0.57 -4.63 6.36
N LEU A 85 1.29 -3.96 7.26
CA LEU A 85 1.88 -4.60 8.43
C LEU A 85 0.79 -5.17 9.36
N GLY A 86 -0.27 -4.42 9.63
CA GLY A 86 -1.39 -4.89 10.44
C GLY A 86 -2.05 -6.13 9.85
N LEU A 87 -2.40 -6.11 8.55
CA LEU A 87 -2.95 -7.25 7.83
C LEU A 87 -2.03 -8.49 7.92
N GLN A 88 -0.73 -8.31 7.73
CA GLN A 88 0.25 -9.39 7.83
C GLN A 88 0.45 -9.93 9.26
N HIS A 89 0.10 -9.16 10.27
CA HIS A 89 0.07 -9.59 11.66
C HIS A 89 -1.29 -10.13 12.11
N GLY A 90 -2.25 -10.24 11.18
CA GLY A 90 -3.54 -10.87 11.41
C GLY A 90 -4.63 -9.93 11.95
N VAL A 91 -4.43 -8.61 11.85
CA VAL A 91 -5.53 -7.67 12.07
C VAL A 91 -6.54 -7.86 10.94
N PRO A 92 -7.81 -8.16 11.23
CA PRO A 92 -8.84 -8.33 10.21
C PRO A 92 -9.05 -7.06 9.40
N LEU A 93 -9.38 -7.20 8.11
CA LEU A 93 -9.66 -6.05 7.25
C LEU A 93 -10.87 -5.24 7.76
N ASP A 94 -11.87 -5.90 8.35
CA ASP A 94 -13.05 -5.26 8.94
C ASP A 94 -12.68 -4.19 9.97
N GLU A 95 -11.68 -4.43 10.82
CA GLU A 95 -11.21 -3.46 11.82
C GLU A 95 -10.71 -2.17 11.17
N PHE A 96 -10.00 -2.29 10.05
CA PHE A 96 -9.57 -1.12 9.29
C PHE A 96 -10.73 -0.42 8.59
N VAL A 97 -11.66 -1.19 8.01
CA VAL A 97 -12.86 -0.63 7.36
C VAL A 97 -13.67 0.17 8.35
N ASP A 98 -13.99 -0.41 9.50
CA ASP A 98 -14.82 0.25 10.52
C ASP A 98 -14.12 1.48 11.14
N ALA A 99 -12.79 1.47 11.22
CA ALA A 99 -12.02 2.60 11.72
C ALA A 99 -11.92 3.77 10.72
N PHE A 100 -11.86 3.50 9.41
CA PHE A 100 -11.45 4.48 8.42
C PHE A 100 -12.53 4.90 7.43
N VAL A 101 -13.59 4.12 7.24
CA VAL A 101 -14.76 4.55 6.46
C VAL A 101 -15.38 5.79 7.12
N PHE A 102 -15.84 6.74 6.30
CA PHE A 102 -16.39 8.04 6.73
C PHE A 102 -15.38 9.02 7.36
N THR A 103 -14.09 8.74 7.36
CA THR A 103 -13.08 9.76 7.73
C THR A 103 -13.16 10.95 6.77
N ARG A 104 -13.02 12.18 7.31
CA ARG A 104 -13.20 13.43 6.55
C ARG A 104 -11.93 14.25 6.50
N PHE A 105 -11.40 14.43 5.29
CA PHE A 105 -10.32 15.38 4.97
C PHE A 105 -10.21 15.51 3.44
N GLU A 106 -9.47 16.48 2.96
CA GLU A 106 -9.21 16.66 1.54
C GLU A 106 -8.00 15.84 1.07
N PRO A 107 -8.02 15.27 -0.17
CA PRO A 107 -9.08 15.41 -1.16
C PRO A 107 -10.31 14.53 -0.86
N ASN A 108 -11.50 15.06 -1.16
CA ASN A 108 -12.79 14.40 -1.02
C ASN A 108 -13.73 14.80 -2.18
N GLY A 109 -14.94 14.23 -2.22
CA GLY A 109 -15.97 14.59 -3.18
C GLY A 109 -16.29 13.50 -4.18
N MET A 110 -16.58 13.91 -5.42
CA MET A 110 -16.98 13.00 -6.51
C MET A 110 -15.86 12.03 -6.86
N VAL A 111 -16.24 10.77 -7.08
CA VAL A 111 -15.36 9.69 -7.54
C VAL A 111 -15.65 9.39 -9.01
N GLN A 112 -14.63 9.42 -9.83
CA GLN A 112 -14.67 9.01 -11.23
C GLN A 112 -13.77 7.79 -11.42
N GLY A 113 -14.15 6.91 -12.37
CA GLY A 113 -13.40 5.68 -12.65
C GLY A 113 -13.69 4.54 -11.67
N HIS A 114 -14.81 4.61 -10.94
CA HIS A 114 -15.33 3.53 -10.13
C HIS A 114 -16.84 3.34 -10.36
N ASP A 115 -17.27 2.08 -10.53
CA ASP A 115 -18.64 1.78 -10.91
C ASP A 115 -19.64 1.92 -9.74
N GLN A 116 -19.25 1.51 -8.55
CA GLN A 116 -20.13 1.44 -7.38
C GLN A 116 -19.96 2.60 -6.40
N ILE A 117 -18.79 3.26 -6.35
CA ILE A 117 -18.50 4.37 -5.44
C ILE A 117 -18.53 5.68 -6.23
N LYS A 118 -19.44 6.60 -5.88
CA LYS A 118 -19.64 7.87 -6.61
C LYS A 118 -19.24 9.10 -5.82
N MET A 119 -19.24 9.03 -4.48
CA MET A 119 -18.87 10.14 -3.60
C MET A 119 -18.20 9.62 -2.33
N VAL A 120 -17.18 10.29 -1.87
CA VAL A 120 -16.46 9.94 -0.64
C VAL A 120 -16.08 11.17 0.17
N THR A 121 -15.87 10.97 1.45
CA THR A 121 -15.53 12.04 2.41
C THR A 121 -14.00 12.23 2.54
N SER A 122 -13.22 11.34 2.02
CA SER A 122 -11.76 11.46 1.87
C SER A 122 -11.22 10.37 0.94
N VAL A 123 -9.97 10.49 0.53
CA VAL A 123 -9.27 9.43 -0.19
C VAL A 123 -9.14 8.14 0.63
N ILE A 124 -9.03 8.23 1.95
CA ILE A 124 -8.99 7.06 2.85
C ILE A 124 -10.38 6.39 2.92
N ASP A 125 -11.45 7.16 3.02
CA ASP A 125 -12.82 6.64 2.92
C ASP A 125 -13.05 5.88 1.60
N TYR A 126 -12.52 6.41 0.47
CA TYR A 126 -12.55 5.72 -0.81
C TYR A 126 -11.84 4.36 -0.74
N VAL A 127 -10.59 4.34 -0.25
CA VAL A 127 -9.76 3.12 -0.20
C VAL A 127 -10.45 2.02 0.60
N PHE A 128 -10.99 2.35 1.78
CA PHE A 128 -11.59 1.32 2.63
C PHE A 128 -12.98 0.90 2.19
N ARG A 129 -13.75 1.75 1.49
CA ARG A 129 -14.97 1.31 0.79
C ARG A 129 -14.65 0.32 -0.32
N GLU A 130 -13.65 0.63 -1.15
CA GLU A 130 -13.21 -0.27 -2.23
C GLU A 130 -12.75 -1.62 -1.69
N LEU A 131 -11.90 -1.64 -0.67
CA LEU A 131 -11.44 -2.87 -0.04
C LEU A 131 -12.58 -3.67 0.61
N ALA A 132 -13.55 -2.99 1.23
CA ALA A 132 -14.71 -3.62 1.85
C ALA A 132 -15.63 -4.29 0.82
N ILE A 133 -15.89 -3.63 -0.30
CA ILE A 133 -16.69 -4.18 -1.40
C ILE A 133 -15.96 -5.37 -2.02
N SER A 134 -14.68 -5.21 -2.36
CA SER A 134 -13.93 -6.21 -3.12
C SER A 134 -13.54 -7.45 -2.31
N TYR A 135 -13.24 -7.31 -1.02
CA TYR A 135 -12.73 -8.44 -0.20
C TYR A 135 -13.69 -8.92 0.87
N LEU A 136 -14.64 -8.10 1.31
CA LEU A 136 -15.57 -8.46 2.38
C LEU A 136 -17.01 -8.62 1.88
N GLY A 137 -17.29 -8.25 0.61
CA GLY A 137 -18.65 -8.27 0.06
C GLY A 137 -19.60 -7.31 0.79
N ARG A 138 -19.08 -6.21 1.36
CA ARG A 138 -19.87 -5.20 2.08
C ARG A 138 -20.51 -4.22 1.10
N ASP A 139 -21.49 -4.72 0.34
CA ASP A 139 -22.19 -3.94 -0.68
C ASP A 139 -22.99 -2.76 -0.10
N GLU A 140 -23.25 -2.73 1.20
CA GLU A 140 -23.88 -1.58 1.88
C GLU A 140 -23.00 -0.32 1.86
N LEU A 141 -21.71 -0.46 1.60
CA LEU A 141 -20.77 0.65 1.44
C LEU A 141 -20.69 1.15 0.00
N ALA A 142 -21.27 0.41 -0.96
CA ALA A 142 -21.49 0.85 -2.33
C ALA A 142 -22.63 1.87 -2.39
N GLN A 143 -22.59 2.76 -3.38
CA GLN A 143 -23.63 3.76 -3.63
C GLN A 143 -24.49 3.42 -4.85
N VAL A 144 -23.98 2.50 -5.68
CA VAL A 144 -24.70 1.92 -6.81
C VAL A 144 -24.61 0.42 -6.67
N SER A 145 -25.75 -0.27 -6.72
CA SER A 145 -25.77 -1.72 -6.61
C SER A 145 -25.24 -2.41 -7.87
N SER A 146 -24.69 -3.60 -7.72
CA SER A 146 -24.26 -4.42 -8.87
C SER A 146 -25.44 -4.78 -9.80
N GLU A 147 -26.65 -4.85 -9.27
CA GLU A 147 -27.87 -5.10 -10.02
C GLU A 147 -28.24 -3.92 -10.92
N ASP A 148 -28.08 -2.67 -10.42
CA ASP A 148 -28.33 -1.47 -11.21
C ASP A 148 -27.34 -1.33 -12.37
N LEU A 149 -26.08 -1.74 -12.15
CA LEU A 149 -25.05 -1.76 -13.20
C LEU A 149 -25.36 -2.79 -14.29
N SER A 150 -25.86 -3.97 -13.93
CA SER A 150 -26.22 -5.02 -14.89
C SER A 150 -27.39 -4.62 -15.80
N ASN A 151 -28.34 -3.85 -15.28
CA ASN A 151 -29.50 -3.36 -16.03
C ASN A 151 -29.15 -2.21 -16.99
N THR A 152 -28.06 -1.48 -16.76
CA THR A 152 -27.63 -0.36 -17.62
C THR A 152 -26.76 -0.81 -18.81
N THR A 153 -26.35 -2.08 -18.86
CA THR A 153 -25.43 -2.61 -19.90
C THR A 153 -26.08 -2.84 -21.28
N MET A 154 -27.33 -2.43 -21.47
CA MET A 154 -27.96 -2.38 -22.80
C MET A 154 -27.63 -1.08 -23.52
N GLY A 155 -26.37 -0.81 -23.77
CA GLY A 155 -25.92 0.21 -24.72
C GLY A 155 -24.91 1.22 -24.18
N ALA A 156 -23.76 1.13 -24.75
CA ALA A 156 -22.64 2.03 -24.80
C ALA A 156 -21.43 1.62 -23.96
N LYS A 157 -20.50 1.00 -24.65
CA LYS A 157 -19.08 1.22 -24.36
C LYS A 157 -18.86 2.73 -24.52
N VAL A 158 -18.87 3.46 -23.40
CA VAL A 158 -18.29 4.80 -23.37
C VAL A 158 -16.79 4.57 -23.51
N ALA A 159 -16.28 4.80 -24.72
CA ALA A 159 -14.85 4.91 -24.94
C ALA A 159 -14.33 5.96 -23.96
N ASP A 160 -13.31 5.61 -23.23
CA ASP A 160 -12.60 6.51 -22.31
C ASP A 160 -12.16 7.75 -23.11
N PRO A 161 -12.70 8.96 -22.89
CA PRO A 161 -12.42 10.11 -23.74
C PRO A 161 -11.02 10.68 -23.54
N GLU A 162 -10.18 10.06 -22.73
CA GLU A 162 -8.87 10.60 -22.33
C GLU A 162 -7.68 9.80 -22.88
N TYR A 163 -7.89 8.92 -23.87
CA TYR A 163 -6.79 8.44 -24.69
C TYR A 163 -6.63 9.33 -25.94
N VAL A 164 -6.51 10.63 -25.72
CA VAL A 164 -5.78 11.49 -26.65
C VAL A 164 -4.32 11.21 -26.33
N GLY A 165 -3.65 10.48 -27.24
CA GLY A 165 -2.24 10.17 -27.09
C GLY A 165 -1.47 11.43 -26.74
N GLU A 166 -0.81 11.44 -25.60
CA GLU A 166 0.36 12.27 -25.42
C GLU A 166 1.30 11.84 -26.54
N GLU A 167 1.45 12.74 -27.52
CA GLU A 167 2.53 12.64 -28.51
C GLU A 167 3.78 12.24 -27.73
N VAL A 168 4.29 11.09 -28.07
CA VAL A 168 5.65 10.69 -27.72
C VAL A 168 6.53 11.80 -28.31
N VAL A 169 6.85 12.79 -27.50
CA VAL A 169 7.89 13.75 -27.83
C VAL A 169 9.15 12.93 -27.94
N SER A 170 9.48 12.69 -29.21
CA SER A 170 10.67 12.04 -29.70
C SER A 170 11.88 12.30 -28.81
N GLU A 171 12.55 11.17 -28.52
CA GLU A 171 14.00 11.01 -28.42
C GLU A 171 14.79 12.32 -28.60
N THR A 172 15.16 12.93 -27.49
CA THR A 172 16.43 13.64 -27.49
C THR A 172 17.50 12.57 -27.37
N VAL A 173 18.06 12.22 -28.52
CA VAL A 173 19.34 11.53 -28.64
C VAL A 173 20.34 12.35 -27.83
N TYR A 174 20.75 11.84 -26.67
CA TYR A 174 21.91 12.35 -25.99
C TYR A 174 23.12 11.86 -26.80
N GLU A 175 23.62 12.71 -27.67
CA GLU A 175 24.97 12.57 -28.19
C GLU A 175 25.91 12.49 -26.99
N ALA A 176 26.61 11.39 -26.88
CA ALA A 176 27.68 11.18 -25.91
C ALA A 176 28.79 12.18 -26.26
N ASP A 177 28.78 13.33 -25.58
CA ASP A 177 29.89 14.29 -25.62
C ASP A 177 31.05 13.66 -24.85
N ASP A 178 32.05 13.29 -25.61
CA ASP A 178 33.36 12.79 -25.15
C ASP A 178 34.07 13.89 -24.33
N ARG A 179 33.83 13.91 -23.03
CA ARG A 179 34.59 14.72 -22.06
C ARG A 179 35.47 13.86 -21.20
N SER A 180 36.44 13.23 -21.83
CA SER A 180 37.67 12.73 -21.16
C SER A 180 38.59 13.91 -20.77
N SER A 181 38.15 14.81 -19.86
CA SER A 181 39.06 15.72 -19.16
C SER A 181 38.33 16.56 -18.12
N LEU A 182 37.94 15.96 -17.03
CA LEU A 182 37.68 16.72 -15.81
C LEU A 182 38.79 16.39 -14.79
N PRO A 183 39.41 17.41 -14.19
CA PRO A 183 40.41 17.19 -13.17
C PRO A 183 39.78 16.61 -11.92
N VAL A 184 40.36 15.52 -11.41
CA VAL A 184 40.00 14.91 -10.14
C VAL A 184 40.26 15.93 -9.03
N HIS A 185 39.22 16.46 -8.44
CA HIS A 185 39.33 17.26 -7.22
C HIS A 185 39.58 16.30 -6.06
N GLU A 186 40.86 16.17 -5.64
CA GLU A 186 41.21 15.47 -4.40
C GLU A 186 40.57 16.22 -3.20
N ASN A 187 39.74 15.49 -2.46
CA ASN A 187 39.14 15.95 -1.23
C ASN A 187 40.09 15.67 -0.05
N PRO A 188 40.72 16.70 0.60
CA PRO A 188 41.81 16.49 1.53
C PRO A 188 41.39 15.98 2.93
N HIS A 189 40.15 15.55 3.13
CA HIS A 189 39.64 15.22 4.46
C HIS A 189 39.36 13.72 4.71
N LEU A 190 39.86 12.81 3.88
CA LEU A 190 39.69 11.37 4.08
C LEU A 190 41.04 10.64 4.26
N HIS A 191 41.76 10.99 5.32
CA HIS A 191 42.79 10.12 5.84
C HIS A 191 42.30 9.41 7.11
N PRO A 192 42.26 8.07 7.15
CA PRO A 192 42.00 7.36 8.40
C PRO A 192 43.23 7.48 9.32
N PRO A 193 43.06 7.56 10.64
CA PRO A 193 44.18 7.68 11.57
C PRO A 193 45.02 6.40 11.55
N SER A 194 46.31 6.53 11.25
CA SER A 194 47.28 5.48 11.37
C SER A 194 47.53 5.13 12.84
N HIS A 195 47.04 3.98 13.30
CA HIS A 195 47.44 3.41 14.56
C HIS A 195 48.89 2.85 14.43
N GLY A 196 49.84 3.60 14.94
CA GLY A 196 51.19 3.15 15.17
C GLY A 196 51.22 2.17 16.34
N ILE A 197 51.48 0.89 16.05
CA ILE A 197 51.83 -0.10 17.06
C ILE A 197 53.32 0.11 17.43
N GLN A 198 53.56 0.76 18.59
CA GLN A 198 54.87 0.74 19.20
C GLN A 198 55.09 -0.64 19.86
N ARG A 199 55.96 -1.44 19.30
CA ARG A 199 56.57 -2.60 19.97
C ARG A 199 57.65 -2.05 20.90
N SER A 200 57.46 -2.06 22.19
CA SER A 200 58.51 -1.95 23.18
C SER A 200 59.29 -3.23 23.21
N GLY A 201 60.56 -3.15 22.77
CA GLY A 201 61.53 -4.20 22.95
C GLY A 201 61.96 -4.31 24.39
N GLU A 202 61.94 -5.50 24.84
CA GLU A 202 62.50 -5.95 26.10
C GLU A 202 63.99 -6.16 25.94
N GLN A 203 64.81 -5.49 26.73
CA GLN A 203 66.19 -5.89 26.99
C GLN A 203 66.52 -5.74 28.47
N MET A 204 66.97 -6.89 29.03
CA MET A 204 67.65 -7.17 30.29
C MET A 204 66.88 -7.02 31.59
#